data_5259464e7ffd1a35884d29cdfaedbda0
#
_entry.id   5259464e7ffd1a35884d29cdfaedbda0
#
_cell.length_a   1.000
_cell.length_b   1.000
_cell.length_c   1.000
_cell.angle_alpha   90.00
_cell.angle_beta   90.00
_cell.angle_gamma   90.00
#
_symmetry.space_group_name_H-M   'P 1'
#
loop_
_entity.id
_entity.type
_entity.pdbx_description
1 polymer ?
#
loop_
_entity_poly.entity_id
_entity_poly.type
_entity_poly.pdbx_seq_one_letter_code
_entity_poly.pdbx_strand_id
1 'polypeptide(L)'
;MSPKHANSKSSRATSRRTIRFPALVAGVTLTVMVSACGTDDARLSTAGPTVQVLAPPLAMPGLERTRTLRIYLPPSYATSDRRYPVIYMHDGQNLFDDATSFAGEWGVDETMDALARTQGFEAIVVGIDNGGDKRMNELNAWPHPEFGAAEGAQYLGFLVDVVKPHIDQHYRTEPGRNSTAIMGSSMGGLASHYAIHARPDVFGMAGVLSPSYWAAPLLDDEARATPLPADARMYLYAGSKEGAATTGDARRMHEQLAATSAPENLSLRIVELAEHNEAAWRAEFPRAVGWLFGLKPVE
;
A
#
# COMPACT_ATOMS: atom_id res chain seq x y z
N MET A 1 67.59 -1.40 -17.03
CA MET A 1 68.74 -0.87 -16.25
C MET A 1 68.35 -0.81 -14.80
N SER A 2 68.80 -1.79 -14.02
CA SER A 2 68.93 -1.73 -12.54
C SER A 2 70.23 -1.07 -12.18
N PRO A 3 70.47 -0.59 -10.97
CA PRO A 3 70.75 -1.39 -9.77
C PRO A 3 70.21 -0.79 -8.46
N LYS A 4 69.88 -1.56 -7.42
CA LYS A 4 70.63 -2.34 -6.37
C LYS A 4 71.27 -1.50 -5.24
N HIS A 5 71.06 -2.06 -4.05
CA HIS A 5 71.83 -2.03 -2.78
C HIS A 5 71.38 -0.98 -1.74
N ALA A 6 71.42 -1.18 -0.42
CA ALA A 6 71.97 -2.28 0.38
C ALA A 6 71.45 -2.24 1.83
N ASN A 7 71.51 -3.40 2.44
CA ASN A 7 71.45 -3.77 3.87
C ASN A 7 72.26 -2.89 4.85
N SER A 8 71.72 -2.79 6.09
CA SER A 8 72.60 -2.76 7.28
C SER A 8 71.87 -3.32 8.51
N LYS A 9 72.40 -4.43 9.04
CA LYS A 9 72.11 -5.05 10.34
C LYS A 9 72.85 -4.31 11.45
N SER A 10 72.27 -4.17 12.61
CA SER A 10 73.06 -4.04 13.86
C SER A 10 72.30 -4.70 15.01
N SER A 11 73.04 -5.58 15.68
CA SER A 11 72.69 -6.40 16.82
C SER A 11 73.13 -5.75 18.14
N ARG A 12 72.56 -6.27 19.23
CA ARG A 12 73.00 -6.27 20.68
C ARG A 12 72.03 -5.51 21.59
N ALA A 13 71.73 -5.88 22.79
CA ALA A 13 72.17 -6.99 23.68
C ALA A 13 71.16 -7.13 24.81
N THR A 14 71.08 -8.32 25.33
CA THR A 14 70.34 -8.78 26.51
C THR A 14 70.67 -8.03 27.80
N SER A 15 69.64 -7.65 28.57
CA SER A 15 69.79 -7.45 30.04
C SER A 15 68.56 -8.06 30.75
N ARG A 16 68.83 -9.12 31.48
CA ARG A 16 67.86 -9.75 32.42
C ARG A 16 67.75 -8.91 33.69
N ARG A 17 66.63 -8.44 34.04
CA ARG A 17 66.25 -7.93 35.37
C ARG A 17 65.08 -8.72 35.90
N THR A 18 65.38 -9.49 36.96
CA THR A 18 64.43 -10.19 37.83
C THR A 18 63.66 -9.14 38.67
N ILE A 19 62.37 -9.14 38.56
CA ILE A 19 61.50 -8.37 39.47
C ILE A 19 60.51 -9.32 40.12
N ARG A 20 60.51 -9.25 41.47
CA ARG A 20 59.65 -10.04 42.38
C ARG A 20 58.16 -9.54 42.22
N PHE A 21 57.26 -10.52 42.20
CA PHE A 21 55.83 -10.29 42.27
C PHE A 21 55.36 -10.15 43.71
N PRO A 22 54.52 -9.15 44.02
CA PRO A 22 53.63 -9.23 45.18
C PRO A 22 52.32 -9.92 44.77
N ALA A 23 51.81 -10.79 45.61
CA ALA A 23 50.53 -11.45 45.48
C ALA A 23 49.41 -10.44 45.57
N LEU A 24 48.59 -10.37 44.49
CA LEU A 24 47.36 -9.57 44.48
C LEU A 24 46.18 -10.54 44.60
N VAL A 25 45.41 -10.37 45.66
CA VAL A 25 44.14 -11.07 45.91
C VAL A 25 43.14 -10.65 44.86
N ALA A 26 42.73 -11.56 44.00
CA ALA A 26 41.70 -11.33 42.98
C ALA A 26 40.32 -11.38 43.65
N GLY A 27 39.72 -10.24 43.91
CA GLY A 27 38.29 -10.11 44.18
C GLY A 27 37.51 -10.36 42.90
N VAL A 28 36.75 -11.44 42.85
CA VAL A 28 35.82 -11.72 41.76
C VAL A 28 34.58 -10.83 41.96
N THR A 29 34.54 -9.74 41.23
CA THR A 29 33.30 -8.91 41.11
C THR A 29 32.43 -9.58 40.06
N LEU A 30 31.36 -10.24 40.50
CA LEU A 30 30.32 -10.79 39.63
C LEU A 30 29.51 -9.61 39.03
N THR A 31 29.87 -9.18 37.85
CA THR A 31 29.07 -8.20 37.09
C THR A 31 27.85 -8.93 36.52
N VAL A 32 26.69 -8.77 37.16
CA VAL A 32 25.42 -9.21 36.61
C VAL A 32 25.13 -8.29 35.40
N MET A 33 25.37 -8.79 34.20
CA MET A 33 24.82 -8.17 33.00
C MET A 33 23.30 -8.39 33.01
N VAL A 34 22.59 -7.37 33.43
CA VAL A 34 21.14 -7.27 33.13
C VAL A 34 21.06 -7.05 31.63
N SER A 35 20.81 -8.11 30.85
CA SER A 35 20.32 -7.98 29.49
C SER A 35 18.99 -7.22 29.57
N ALA A 36 19.01 -5.94 29.22
CA ALA A 36 17.79 -5.23 28.87
C ALA A 36 17.23 -5.95 27.63
N CYS A 37 16.28 -6.88 27.82
CA CYS A 37 15.34 -7.22 26.78
C CYS A 37 14.66 -5.90 26.40
N GLY A 38 15.04 -5.36 25.25
CA GLY A 38 14.22 -4.37 24.58
C GLY A 38 12.86 -5.03 24.36
N THR A 39 11.87 -4.64 25.11
CA THR A 39 10.49 -4.89 24.73
C THR A 39 10.32 -4.11 23.44
N ASP A 40 10.33 -4.79 22.27
CA ASP A 40 9.61 -4.27 21.14
C ASP A 40 8.21 -4.01 21.68
N ASP A 41 7.86 -2.74 21.83
CA ASP A 41 6.48 -2.32 22.12
C ASP A 41 5.65 -2.67 20.88
N ALA A 42 5.26 -3.94 20.79
CA ALA A 42 4.37 -4.40 19.74
C ALA A 42 3.08 -3.60 19.87
N ARG A 43 2.77 -2.79 18.86
CA ARG A 43 1.51 -2.04 18.81
C ARG A 43 0.35 -3.01 19.01
N LEU A 44 -0.64 -2.61 19.79
CA LEU A 44 -1.86 -3.41 19.98
C LEU A 44 -2.66 -3.39 18.68
N SER A 45 -3.25 -4.52 18.34
CA SER A 45 -4.15 -4.60 17.18
C SER A 45 -5.40 -3.75 17.44
N THR A 46 -5.77 -2.98 16.42
CA THR A 46 -6.98 -2.14 16.37
C THR A 46 -8.04 -2.74 15.43
N ALA A 47 -7.71 -3.80 14.70
CA ALA A 47 -8.61 -4.43 13.75
C ALA A 47 -9.95 -4.83 14.38
N GLY A 48 -11.03 -4.43 13.74
CA GLY A 48 -12.39 -4.81 14.12
C GLY A 48 -12.64 -6.33 14.05
N PRO A 49 -13.63 -6.86 14.78
CA PRO A 49 -13.89 -8.29 14.87
C PRO A 49 -14.36 -8.91 13.54
N THR A 50 -14.75 -8.11 12.58
CA THR A 50 -15.20 -8.54 11.24
C THR A 50 -14.08 -8.55 10.22
N VAL A 51 -12.87 -8.15 10.61
CA VAL A 51 -11.66 -8.22 9.77
C VAL A 51 -11.06 -9.60 9.89
N GLN A 52 -10.80 -10.24 8.75
CA GLN A 52 -10.21 -11.57 8.65
C GLN A 52 -8.93 -11.53 7.84
N VAL A 53 -7.92 -12.26 8.26
CA VAL A 53 -6.70 -12.49 7.46
C VAL A 53 -6.84 -13.84 6.77
N LEU A 54 -6.81 -13.85 5.45
CA LEU A 54 -6.94 -15.08 4.68
C LEU A 54 -5.71 -15.99 4.86
N ALA A 55 -5.94 -17.22 5.25
CA ALA A 55 -4.92 -18.24 5.39
C ALA A 55 -5.34 -19.54 4.70
N PRO A 56 -4.44 -20.18 3.92
CA PRO A 56 -3.10 -19.70 3.55
C PRO A 56 -3.14 -18.49 2.59
N PRO A 57 -2.04 -17.72 2.48
CA PRO A 57 -1.92 -16.67 1.47
C PRO A 57 -2.05 -17.23 0.04
N LEU A 58 -2.60 -16.42 -0.88
CA LEU A 58 -2.80 -16.84 -2.27
C LEU A 58 -1.50 -16.79 -3.07
N ALA A 59 -1.28 -17.80 -3.93
CA ALA A 59 -0.17 -17.81 -4.87
C ALA A 59 -0.36 -16.77 -5.98
N MET A 60 0.73 -16.10 -6.36
CA MET A 60 0.78 -15.11 -7.45
C MET A 60 1.45 -15.75 -8.67
N PRO A 61 0.68 -16.26 -9.64
CA PRO A 61 1.24 -16.90 -10.83
C PRO A 61 2.16 -15.96 -11.62
N GLY A 62 3.32 -16.44 -12.04
CA GLY A 62 4.31 -15.68 -12.80
C GLY A 62 5.16 -14.72 -11.99
N LEU A 63 4.91 -14.60 -10.68
CA LEU A 63 5.74 -13.82 -9.76
C LEU A 63 6.43 -14.67 -8.69
N GLU A 64 6.15 -15.97 -8.64
CA GLU A 64 6.74 -16.96 -7.70
C GLU A 64 6.67 -16.48 -6.23
N ARG A 65 5.56 -15.87 -5.86
CA ARG A 65 5.27 -15.29 -4.53
C ARG A 65 3.88 -15.67 -4.06
N THR A 66 3.62 -15.40 -2.80
CA THR A 66 2.27 -15.47 -2.24
C THR A 66 1.85 -14.09 -1.73
N ARG A 67 0.53 -13.91 -1.57
CA ARG A 67 -0.03 -12.65 -1.11
C ARG A 67 -1.08 -12.86 -0.03
N THR A 68 -0.90 -12.17 1.09
CA THR A 68 -1.88 -12.09 2.18
C THR A 68 -3.01 -11.17 1.77
N LEU A 69 -4.23 -11.59 2.05
CA LEU A 69 -5.42 -10.75 1.93
C LEU A 69 -6.02 -10.52 3.31
N ARG A 70 -6.54 -9.30 3.51
CA ARG A 70 -7.31 -8.91 4.69
C ARG A 70 -8.72 -8.55 4.22
N ILE A 71 -9.72 -9.12 4.84
CA ILE A 71 -11.09 -9.03 4.37
C ILE A 71 -11.97 -8.48 5.48
N TYR A 72 -12.52 -7.29 5.25
CA TYR A 72 -13.58 -6.74 6.10
C TYR A 72 -14.94 -7.21 5.57
N LEU A 73 -15.77 -7.70 6.46
CA LEU A 73 -17.16 -8.06 6.20
C LEU A 73 -18.11 -7.05 6.87
N PRO A 74 -19.15 -6.56 6.15
CA PRO A 74 -20.04 -5.56 6.70
C PRO A 74 -20.92 -6.11 7.84
N PRO A 75 -21.48 -5.24 8.72
CA PRO A 75 -22.21 -5.66 9.92
C PRO A 75 -23.35 -6.64 9.67
N SER A 76 -24.09 -6.49 8.57
CA SER A 76 -25.20 -7.40 8.25
C SER A 76 -24.76 -8.73 7.63
N TYR A 77 -23.45 -8.91 7.35
CA TYR A 77 -22.99 -10.10 6.64
C TYR A 77 -23.33 -11.41 7.35
N ALA A 78 -23.22 -11.48 8.67
CA ALA A 78 -23.52 -12.69 9.43
C ALA A 78 -25.04 -12.98 9.59
N THR A 79 -25.88 -11.98 9.37
CA THR A 79 -27.32 -12.03 9.68
C THR A 79 -28.25 -11.90 8.47
N SER A 80 -27.68 -11.77 7.26
CA SER A 80 -28.47 -11.66 6.02
C SER A 80 -27.85 -12.48 4.89
N ASP A 81 -28.67 -12.80 3.88
CA ASP A 81 -28.23 -13.46 2.63
C ASP A 81 -27.93 -12.47 1.51
N ARG A 82 -27.83 -11.18 1.82
CA ARG A 82 -27.53 -10.13 0.83
C ARG A 82 -26.19 -10.37 0.16
N ARG A 83 -26.09 -9.89 -1.07
CA ARG A 83 -24.82 -9.72 -1.78
C ARG A 83 -24.36 -8.29 -1.64
N TYR A 84 -23.06 -8.08 -1.68
CA TYR A 84 -22.43 -6.80 -1.39
C TYR A 84 -21.48 -6.37 -2.52
N PRO A 85 -21.41 -5.08 -2.84
CA PRO A 85 -20.34 -4.54 -3.66
C PRO A 85 -18.98 -4.80 -3.00
N VAL A 86 -17.92 -4.78 -3.80
CA VAL A 86 -16.56 -5.07 -3.33
C VAL A 86 -15.63 -3.92 -3.63
N ILE A 87 -14.84 -3.52 -2.64
CA ILE A 87 -13.75 -2.55 -2.78
C ILE A 87 -12.43 -3.31 -2.60
N TYR A 88 -11.65 -3.43 -3.66
CA TYR A 88 -10.28 -3.96 -3.60
C TYR A 88 -9.33 -2.82 -3.29
N MET A 89 -8.50 -2.97 -2.25
CA MET A 89 -7.59 -1.91 -1.81
C MET A 89 -6.14 -2.41 -1.74
N HIS A 90 -5.23 -1.62 -2.28
CA HIS A 90 -3.80 -1.87 -2.18
C HIS A 90 -3.27 -1.57 -0.78
N ASP A 91 -2.07 -2.09 -0.46
CA ASP A 91 -1.39 -1.91 0.83
C ASP A 91 -2.25 -2.37 2.02
N GLY A 92 -2.82 -3.58 1.91
CA GLY A 92 -3.81 -4.15 2.83
C GLY A 92 -3.42 -4.12 4.30
N GLN A 93 -2.11 -4.24 4.61
CA GLN A 93 -1.59 -4.18 5.98
C GLN A 93 -1.79 -2.81 6.65
N ASN A 94 -2.07 -1.74 5.88
CA ASN A 94 -2.28 -0.39 6.40
C ASN A 94 -3.76 -0.03 6.58
N LEU A 95 -4.70 -0.92 6.28
CA LEU A 95 -6.10 -0.55 6.16
C LEU A 95 -6.90 -0.67 7.45
N PHE A 96 -6.67 -1.72 8.24
CA PHE A 96 -7.56 -2.17 9.30
C PHE A 96 -6.90 -2.32 10.66
N ASP A 97 -5.57 -2.20 10.76
CA ASP A 97 -4.85 -2.59 11.97
C ASP A 97 -3.57 -1.78 12.13
N ASP A 98 -3.51 -0.95 13.17
CA ASP A 98 -2.33 -0.16 13.47
C ASP A 98 -1.11 -1.03 13.79
N ALA A 99 -1.32 -2.22 14.35
CA ALA A 99 -0.24 -3.15 14.67
C ALA A 99 0.52 -3.64 13.42
N THR A 100 -0.12 -3.66 12.26
CA THR A 100 0.49 -4.11 11.00
C THR A 100 0.81 -2.96 10.04
N SER A 101 0.29 -1.75 10.31
CA SER A 101 0.46 -0.59 9.44
C SER A 101 1.89 -0.06 9.46
N PHE A 102 2.32 0.54 8.34
CA PHE A 102 3.65 1.14 8.22
C PHE A 102 3.74 2.46 9.01
N ALA A 103 2.79 3.37 8.82
CA ALA A 103 2.82 4.71 9.41
C ALA A 103 1.45 5.17 9.94
N GLY A 104 0.72 4.25 10.56
CA GLY A 104 -0.66 4.40 10.98
C GLY A 104 -1.63 3.72 10.02
N GLU A 105 -2.82 3.39 10.51
CA GLU A 105 -3.84 2.74 9.70
C GLU A 105 -4.82 3.73 9.06
N TRP A 106 -5.53 3.28 8.04
CA TRP A 106 -6.59 4.07 7.41
C TRP A 106 -7.94 4.02 8.17
N GLY A 107 -8.13 3.08 9.09
CA GLY A 107 -9.40 2.88 9.80
C GLY A 107 -10.55 2.59 8.84
N VAL A 108 -10.31 1.68 7.91
CA VAL A 108 -11.27 1.34 6.86
C VAL A 108 -12.48 0.63 7.43
N ASP A 109 -12.30 -0.29 8.36
CA ASP A 109 -13.39 -1.03 9.03
C ASP A 109 -14.26 -0.11 9.87
N GLU A 110 -13.70 0.81 10.66
CA GLU A 110 -14.49 1.79 11.43
C GLU A 110 -15.27 2.72 10.50
N THR A 111 -14.65 3.13 9.39
CA THR A 111 -15.30 3.98 8.39
C THR A 111 -16.46 3.25 7.72
N MET A 112 -16.26 2.00 7.30
CA MET A 112 -17.31 1.20 6.66
C MET A 112 -18.44 0.89 7.63
N ASP A 113 -18.14 0.61 8.91
CA ASP A 113 -19.14 0.48 9.97
C ASP A 113 -19.93 1.77 10.18
N ALA A 114 -19.28 2.93 10.10
CA ALA A 114 -19.93 4.23 10.19
C ALA A 114 -20.85 4.47 8.98
N LEU A 115 -20.42 4.17 7.76
CA LEU A 115 -21.25 4.28 6.56
C LEU A 115 -22.45 3.34 6.59
N ALA A 116 -22.30 2.12 7.11
CA ALA A 116 -23.40 1.20 7.31
C ALA A 116 -24.44 1.79 8.26
N ARG A 117 -24.01 2.35 9.41
CA ARG A 117 -24.92 2.95 10.40
C ARG A 117 -25.60 4.23 9.94
N THR A 118 -24.86 5.12 9.25
CA THR A 118 -25.35 6.47 8.95
C THR A 118 -26.05 6.58 7.59
N GLN A 119 -25.66 5.73 6.64
CA GLN A 119 -26.17 5.80 5.27
C GLN A 119 -26.78 4.47 4.77
N GLY A 120 -26.72 3.40 5.57
CA GLY A 120 -27.17 2.07 5.16
C GLY A 120 -26.31 1.46 4.04
N PHE A 121 -25.10 2.00 3.80
CA PHE A 121 -24.20 1.48 2.79
C PHE A 121 -23.28 0.42 3.39
N GLU A 122 -23.26 -0.72 2.76
CA GLU A 122 -22.44 -1.88 3.17
C GLU A 122 -21.71 -2.46 1.96
N ALA A 123 -20.42 -2.70 2.10
CA ALA A 123 -19.57 -3.35 1.11
C ALA A 123 -18.57 -4.28 1.79
N ILE A 124 -18.11 -5.29 1.06
CA ILE A 124 -16.92 -6.07 1.43
C ILE A 124 -15.70 -5.26 1.03
N VAL A 125 -14.68 -5.18 1.90
CA VAL A 125 -13.40 -4.59 1.53
C VAL A 125 -12.33 -5.69 1.54
N VAL A 126 -11.57 -5.78 0.45
CA VAL A 126 -10.48 -6.73 0.28
C VAL A 126 -9.18 -5.97 0.21
N GLY A 127 -8.44 -5.95 1.30
CA GLY A 127 -7.09 -5.41 1.38
C GLY A 127 -6.07 -6.42 0.87
N ILE A 128 -5.25 -6.00 -0.08
CA ILE A 128 -4.15 -6.79 -0.64
C ILE A 128 -2.86 -6.27 -0.05
N ASP A 129 -2.21 -7.05 0.82
CA ASP A 129 -0.92 -6.65 1.41
C ASP A 129 0.08 -6.38 0.28
N ASN A 130 0.98 -5.43 0.45
CA ASN A 130 2.01 -5.16 -0.56
C ASN A 130 3.17 -6.17 -0.50
N GLY A 131 4.03 -6.11 -1.49
CA GLY A 131 5.17 -7.02 -1.66
C GLY A 131 6.43 -6.63 -0.89
N GLY A 132 6.35 -5.71 0.10
CA GLY A 132 7.54 -5.21 0.76
C GLY A 132 8.51 -4.58 -0.25
N ASP A 133 9.72 -5.10 -0.37
CA ASP A 133 10.74 -4.62 -1.32
C ASP A 133 10.28 -4.66 -2.79
N LYS A 134 9.24 -5.44 -3.10
CA LYS A 134 8.66 -5.53 -4.46
C LYS A 134 7.48 -4.59 -4.70
N ARG A 135 7.06 -3.83 -3.67
CA ARG A 135 5.92 -2.92 -3.79
C ARG A 135 6.02 -1.97 -4.99
N MET A 136 7.20 -1.40 -5.22
CA MET A 136 7.40 -0.44 -6.30
C MET A 136 7.31 -1.09 -7.69
N ASN A 137 7.70 -2.35 -7.83
CA ASN A 137 7.59 -3.11 -9.07
C ASN A 137 6.16 -3.58 -9.32
N GLU A 138 5.52 -4.16 -8.29
CA GLU A 138 4.17 -4.73 -8.37
C GLU A 138 3.08 -3.67 -8.59
N LEU A 139 3.25 -2.47 -8.03
CA LEU A 139 2.27 -1.38 -8.17
C LEU A 139 2.58 -0.44 -9.35
N ASN A 140 3.54 -0.80 -10.22
CA ASN A 140 3.88 -0.05 -11.41
C ASN A 140 3.85 -0.94 -12.66
N ALA A 141 3.08 -0.53 -13.66
CA ALA A 141 3.00 -1.23 -14.96
C ALA A 141 4.10 -0.82 -15.93
N TRP A 142 4.89 0.20 -15.60
CA TRP A 142 5.98 0.72 -16.44
C TRP A 142 7.34 0.53 -15.77
N PRO A 143 8.38 0.14 -16.53
CA PRO A 143 9.72 0.04 -15.98
C PRO A 143 10.23 1.42 -15.52
N HIS A 144 10.97 1.44 -14.41
CA HIS A 144 11.51 2.67 -13.87
C HIS A 144 13.01 2.53 -13.65
N PRO A 145 13.84 3.56 -13.99
CA PRO A 145 15.30 3.49 -13.86
C PRO A 145 15.81 3.12 -12.46
N GLU A 146 15.11 3.57 -11.43
CA GLU A 146 15.46 3.30 -10.02
C GLU A 146 14.94 1.96 -9.53
N PHE A 147 13.73 1.55 -9.95
CA PHE A 147 13.06 0.34 -9.43
C PHE A 147 13.20 -0.87 -10.35
N GLY A 148 13.68 -0.68 -11.58
CA GLY A 148 13.89 -1.75 -12.54
C GLY A 148 12.65 -2.18 -13.29
N ALA A 149 12.50 -3.49 -13.49
CA ALA A 149 11.41 -4.08 -14.27
C ALA A 149 10.05 -3.88 -13.60
N ALA A 150 9.04 -3.56 -14.41
CA ALA A 150 7.65 -3.46 -13.97
C ALA A 150 7.05 -4.87 -13.79
N GLU A 151 6.24 -5.03 -12.75
CA GLU A 151 5.46 -6.24 -12.47
C GLU A 151 3.94 -5.92 -12.37
N GLY A 152 3.54 -4.68 -12.62
CA GLY A 152 2.16 -4.21 -12.42
C GLY A 152 1.13 -4.93 -13.30
N ALA A 153 1.49 -5.35 -14.50
CA ALA A 153 0.60 -6.14 -15.34
C ALA A 153 0.36 -7.54 -14.77
N GLN A 154 1.41 -8.20 -14.25
CA GLN A 154 1.30 -9.50 -13.59
C GLN A 154 0.54 -9.39 -12.26
N TYR A 155 0.79 -8.32 -11.48
CA TYR A 155 0.04 -8.04 -10.27
C TYR A 155 -1.44 -7.80 -10.55
N LEU A 156 -1.79 -7.03 -11.58
CA LEU A 156 -3.17 -6.85 -11.99
C LEU A 156 -3.80 -8.18 -12.46
N GLY A 157 -3.06 -9.00 -13.22
CA GLY A 157 -3.48 -10.35 -13.57
C GLY A 157 -3.79 -11.20 -12.33
N PHE A 158 -2.94 -11.16 -11.31
CA PHE A 158 -3.21 -11.83 -10.03
C PHE A 158 -4.50 -11.31 -9.37
N LEU A 159 -4.76 -10.01 -9.34
CA LEU A 159 -6.01 -9.46 -8.78
C LEU A 159 -7.24 -9.97 -9.51
N VAL A 160 -7.18 -10.01 -10.84
CA VAL A 160 -8.35 -10.30 -11.68
C VAL A 160 -8.59 -11.80 -11.86
N ASP A 161 -7.51 -12.57 -11.99
CA ASP A 161 -7.60 -13.99 -12.36
C ASP A 161 -7.50 -14.93 -11.15
N VAL A 162 -7.04 -14.43 -9.98
CA VAL A 162 -6.90 -15.22 -8.75
C VAL A 162 -7.72 -14.63 -7.62
N VAL A 163 -7.45 -13.36 -7.22
CA VAL A 163 -8.08 -12.75 -6.04
C VAL A 163 -9.58 -12.60 -6.24
N LYS A 164 -10.01 -11.93 -7.31
CA LYS A 164 -11.43 -11.67 -7.55
C LYS A 164 -12.26 -12.96 -7.67
N PRO A 165 -11.87 -13.97 -8.47
CA PRO A 165 -12.59 -15.24 -8.50
C PRO A 165 -12.64 -15.95 -7.16
N HIS A 166 -11.55 -15.91 -6.37
CA HIS A 166 -11.54 -16.46 -5.02
C HIS A 166 -12.57 -15.76 -4.12
N ILE A 167 -12.60 -14.44 -4.13
CA ILE A 167 -13.54 -13.65 -3.32
C ILE A 167 -14.99 -13.90 -3.77
N ASP A 168 -15.27 -13.87 -5.07
CA ASP A 168 -16.62 -14.10 -5.60
C ASP A 168 -17.15 -15.51 -5.31
N GLN A 169 -16.25 -16.50 -5.23
CA GLN A 169 -16.62 -17.88 -4.91
C GLN A 169 -16.91 -18.09 -3.42
N HIS A 170 -16.17 -17.42 -2.54
CA HIS A 170 -16.22 -17.70 -1.09
C HIS A 170 -17.06 -16.69 -0.29
N TYR A 171 -17.38 -15.53 -0.90
CA TYR A 171 -18.13 -14.46 -0.25
C TYR A 171 -19.34 -14.06 -1.09
N ARG A 172 -20.36 -13.50 -0.42
CA ARG A 172 -21.58 -13.02 -1.07
C ARG A 172 -21.35 -11.67 -1.74
N THR A 173 -20.73 -11.68 -2.89
CA THR A 173 -20.40 -10.50 -3.68
C THR A 173 -21.44 -10.19 -4.74
N GLU A 174 -21.52 -8.93 -5.15
CA GLU A 174 -22.06 -8.47 -6.42
C GLU A 174 -20.91 -8.41 -7.43
N PRO A 175 -20.72 -9.45 -8.30
CA PRO A 175 -19.47 -9.62 -9.04
C PRO A 175 -19.33 -8.70 -10.25
N GLY A 176 -20.37 -7.94 -10.59
CA GLY A 176 -20.39 -7.05 -11.76
C GLY A 176 -19.47 -5.85 -11.58
N ARG A 177 -18.94 -5.32 -12.72
CA ARG A 177 -18.02 -4.18 -12.72
C ARG A 177 -18.59 -2.95 -12.00
N ASN A 178 -19.89 -2.71 -12.11
CA ASN A 178 -20.55 -1.54 -11.50
C ASN A 178 -20.71 -1.63 -9.98
N SER A 179 -20.40 -2.79 -9.39
CA SER A 179 -20.32 -3.03 -7.94
C SER A 179 -18.89 -3.35 -7.50
N THR A 180 -17.90 -3.16 -8.37
CA THR A 180 -16.48 -3.48 -8.11
C THR A 180 -15.64 -2.21 -8.21
N ALA A 181 -15.05 -1.81 -7.09
CA ALA A 181 -14.11 -0.70 -7.01
C ALA A 181 -12.68 -1.19 -6.74
N ILE A 182 -11.70 -0.43 -7.24
CA ILE A 182 -10.29 -0.56 -6.87
C ILE A 182 -9.79 0.75 -6.30
N MET A 183 -9.01 0.72 -5.22
CA MET A 183 -8.59 1.94 -4.53
C MET A 183 -7.20 1.79 -3.91
N GLY A 184 -6.49 2.90 -3.79
CA GLY A 184 -5.24 2.97 -3.07
C GLY A 184 -4.63 4.38 -3.10
N SER A 185 -3.51 4.52 -2.40
CA SER A 185 -2.76 5.77 -2.34
C SER A 185 -1.35 5.63 -2.89
N SER A 186 -0.74 6.75 -3.28
CA SER A 186 0.64 6.78 -3.75
C SER A 186 0.84 5.83 -4.95
N MET A 187 1.73 4.85 -4.83
CA MET A 187 1.86 3.78 -5.83
C MET A 187 0.57 2.94 -5.98
N GLY A 188 -0.20 2.73 -4.88
CA GLY A 188 -1.52 2.09 -4.94
C GLY A 188 -2.55 2.92 -5.69
N GLY A 189 -2.47 4.25 -5.61
CA GLY A 189 -3.26 5.16 -6.45
C GLY A 189 -2.90 5.03 -7.93
N LEU A 190 -1.61 4.96 -8.26
CA LEU A 190 -1.14 4.70 -9.62
C LEU A 190 -1.65 3.35 -10.15
N ALA A 191 -1.54 2.29 -9.34
CA ALA A 191 -2.01 0.95 -9.70
C ALA A 191 -3.54 0.91 -9.90
N SER A 192 -4.31 1.66 -9.08
CA SER A 192 -5.76 1.77 -9.22
C SER A 192 -6.16 2.47 -10.52
N HIS A 193 -5.43 3.54 -10.89
CA HIS A 193 -5.62 4.21 -12.18
C HIS A 193 -5.33 3.24 -13.34
N TYR A 194 -4.19 2.56 -13.30
CA TYR A 194 -3.83 1.56 -14.32
C TYR A 194 -4.90 0.46 -14.42
N ALA A 195 -5.37 -0.05 -13.30
CA ALA A 195 -6.31 -1.17 -13.26
C ALA A 195 -7.64 -0.87 -13.94
N ILE A 196 -8.23 0.31 -13.71
CA ILE A 196 -9.52 0.67 -14.33
C ILE A 196 -9.40 0.89 -15.85
N HIS A 197 -8.24 1.33 -16.34
CA HIS A 197 -7.98 1.44 -17.77
C HIS A 197 -7.68 0.09 -18.42
N ALA A 198 -6.85 -0.73 -17.78
CA ALA A 198 -6.44 -2.01 -18.34
C ALA A 198 -7.54 -3.10 -18.25
N ARG A 199 -8.41 -3.01 -17.22
CA ARG A 199 -9.48 -3.99 -16.98
C ARG A 199 -10.82 -3.29 -16.67
N PRO A 200 -11.33 -2.47 -17.60
CA PRO A 200 -12.63 -1.80 -17.45
C PRO A 200 -13.81 -2.77 -17.46
N ASP A 201 -13.60 -4.01 -17.87
CA ASP A 201 -14.56 -5.11 -17.79
C ASP A 201 -14.74 -5.62 -16.33
N VAL A 202 -13.76 -5.39 -15.46
CA VAL A 202 -13.74 -5.82 -14.07
C VAL A 202 -14.03 -4.68 -13.11
N PHE A 203 -13.37 -3.54 -13.28
CA PHE A 203 -13.48 -2.39 -12.40
C PHE A 203 -14.32 -1.29 -13.05
N GLY A 204 -15.45 -0.98 -12.45
CA GLY A 204 -16.29 0.16 -12.84
C GLY A 204 -15.96 1.45 -12.10
N MET A 205 -15.20 1.33 -11.00
CA MET A 205 -14.88 2.45 -10.11
C MET A 205 -13.42 2.41 -9.67
N ALA A 206 -12.77 3.59 -9.59
CA ALA A 206 -11.43 3.73 -9.05
C ALA A 206 -11.30 4.90 -8.08
N GLY A 207 -10.72 4.64 -6.90
CA GLY A 207 -10.26 5.65 -5.95
C GLY A 207 -8.74 5.82 -6.06
N VAL A 208 -8.32 6.99 -6.56
CA VAL A 208 -6.93 7.28 -6.94
C VAL A 208 -6.42 8.41 -6.03
N LEU A 209 -5.86 8.03 -4.87
CA LEU A 209 -5.44 8.99 -3.86
C LEU A 209 -3.94 9.27 -3.96
N SER A 210 -3.58 10.54 -4.06
CA SER A 210 -2.17 11.00 -4.09
C SER A 210 -1.28 10.18 -5.05
N PRO A 211 -1.72 9.91 -6.29
CA PRO A 211 -1.06 8.94 -7.15
C PRO A 211 0.37 9.32 -7.51
N SER A 212 1.26 8.33 -7.52
CA SER A 212 2.67 8.49 -7.90
C SER A 212 2.86 8.57 -9.43
N TYR A 213 2.22 9.54 -10.10
CA TYR A 213 2.29 9.68 -11.57
C TYR A 213 3.71 9.91 -12.10
N TRP A 214 4.61 10.46 -11.26
CA TRP A 214 6.02 10.62 -11.57
C TRP A 214 6.72 9.29 -11.92
N ALA A 215 6.21 8.16 -11.41
CA ALA A 215 6.78 6.84 -11.66
C ALA A 215 6.30 6.21 -12.98
N ALA A 216 5.35 6.83 -13.68
CA ALA A 216 4.71 6.28 -14.87
C ALA A 216 4.52 7.34 -15.97
N PRO A 217 5.59 7.87 -16.56
CA PRO A 217 5.51 8.96 -17.55
C PRO A 217 4.74 8.61 -18.82
N LEU A 218 4.54 7.32 -19.12
CA LEU A 218 3.77 6.86 -20.27
C LEU A 218 2.27 6.77 -20.02
N LEU A 219 1.83 6.84 -18.77
CA LEU A 219 0.41 6.73 -18.40
C LEU A 219 -0.45 7.80 -19.09
N ASP A 220 0.07 9.03 -19.24
CA ASP A 220 -0.65 10.12 -19.90
C ASP A 220 -1.02 9.78 -21.34
N ASP A 221 -0.12 9.14 -22.08
CA ASP A 221 -0.38 8.76 -23.48
C ASP A 221 -1.33 7.56 -23.57
N GLU A 222 -1.21 6.59 -22.68
CA GLU A 222 -2.08 5.43 -22.60
C GLU A 222 -3.52 5.82 -22.21
N ALA A 223 -3.68 6.70 -21.23
CA ALA A 223 -4.99 7.18 -20.79
C ALA A 223 -5.71 7.98 -21.92
N ARG A 224 -4.94 8.70 -22.76
CA ARG A 224 -5.48 9.35 -23.96
C ARG A 224 -5.89 8.37 -25.05
N ALA A 225 -5.08 7.31 -25.23
CA ALA A 225 -5.33 6.31 -26.27
C ALA A 225 -6.49 5.38 -25.95
N THR A 226 -6.81 5.20 -24.67
CA THR A 226 -7.83 4.25 -24.20
C THR A 226 -8.80 4.97 -23.25
N PRO A 227 -9.81 5.69 -23.77
CA PRO A 227 -10.82 6.34 -22.94
C PRO A 227 -11.54 5.35 -22.04
N LEU A 228 -11.87 5.79 -20.83
CA LEU A 228 -12.70 5.00 -19.91
C LEU A 228 -14.11 4.80 -20.47
N PRO A 229 -14.77 3.66 -20.18
CA PRO A 229 -16.21 3.51 -20.46
C PRO A 229 -17.02 4.67 -19.87
N ALA A 230 -18.07 5.07 -20.56
CA ALA A 230 -18.86 6.25 -20.18
C ALA A 230 -19.50 6.18 -18.78
N ASP A 231 -19.68 4.98 -18.25
CA ASP A 231 -20.22 4.70 -16.91
C ASP A 231 -19.15 4.42 -15.86
N ALA A 232 -17.85 4.44 -16.24
CA ALA A 232 -16.75 4.27 -15.28
C ALA A 232 -16.58 5.53 -14.43
N ARG A 233 -16.36 5.35 -13.13
CA ARG A 233 -16.23 6.45 -12.18
C ARG A 233 -14.81 6.48 -11.60
N MET A 234 -14.20 7.67 -11.59
CA MET A 234 -12.87 7.85 -11.01
C MET A 234 -12.85 9.05 -10.05
N TYR A 235 -12.40 8.78 -8.85
CA TYR A 235 -12.20 9.79 -7.81
C TYR A 235 -10.70 10.04 -7.62
N LEU A 236 -10.24 11.24 -7.99
CA LEU A 236 -8.86 11.68 -7.81
C LEU A 236 -8.74 12.57 -6.57
N TYR A 237 -7.68 12.38 -5.81
CA TYR A 237 -7.37 13.19 -4.63
C TYR A 237 -5.88 13.49 -4.56
N ALA A 238 -5.53 14.69 -4.06
CA ALA A 238 -4.19 15.01 -3.58
C ALA A 238 -4.25 16.06 -2.46
N GLY A 239 -3.31 16.03 -1.55
CA GLY A 239 -3.13 17.05 -0.51
C GLY A 239 -2.30 18.23 -1.02
N SER A 240 -2.63 19.47 -0.61
CA SER A 240 -1.90 20.66 -1.08
C SER A 240 -0.47 20.72 -0.55
N LYS A 241 -0.17 20.05 0.57
CA LYS A 241 1.19 19.95 1.12
C LYS A 241 2.05 18.85 0.52
N GLU A 242 1.52 18.04 -0.39
CA GLU A 242 2.30 17.03 -1.11
C GLU A 242 3.25 17.62 -2.16
N GLY A 243 3.18 18.91 -2.36
CA GLY A 243 4.00 19.66 -3.29
C GLY A 243 3.34 19.94 -4.64
N ALA A 244 3.91 20.92 -5.36
CA ALA A 244 3.35 21.40 -6.62
C ALA A 244 3.37 20.34 -7.73
N ALA A 245 4.32 19.41 -7.70
CA ALA A 245 4.39 18.33 -8.68
C ALA A 245 3.18 17.38 -8.54
N THR A 246 2.94 16.83 -7.35
CA THR A 246 1.82 15.89 -7.11
C THR A 246 0.47 16.51 -7.43
N THR A 247 0.22 17.73 -6.94
CA THR A 247 -1.04 18.42 -7.22
C THR A 247 -1.18 18.83 -8.68
N GLY A 248 -0.08 19.21 -9.33
CA GLY A 248 -0.02 19.54 -10.76
C GLY A 248 -0.32 18.33 -11.63
N ASP A 249 0.29 17.19 -11.31
CA ASP A 249 0.05 15.93 -12.00
C ASP A 249 -1.41 15.45 -11.87
N ALA A 250 -1.98 15.56 -10.66
CA ALA A 250 -3.39 15.22 -10.45
C ALA A 250 -4.34 16.12 -11.26
N ARG A 251 -4.07 17.44 -11.33
CA ARG A 251 -4.85 18.37 -12.16
C ARG A 251 -4.71 18.06 -13.65
N ARG A 252 -3.50 17.87 -14.13
CA ARG A 252 -3.22 17.54 -15.55
C ARG A 252 -3.96 16.27 -15.95
N MET A 253 -3.87 15.21 -15.12
CA MET A 253 -4.55 13.96 -15.40
C MET A 253 -6.08 14.11 -15.38
N HIS A 254 -6.62 14.87 -14.42
CA HIS A 254 -8.05 15.17 -14.39
C HIS A 254 -8.52 15.91 -15.66
N GLU A 255 -7.80 16.96 -16.08
CA GLU A 255 -8.11 17.72 -17.30
C GLU A 255 -8.08 16.81 -18.54
N GLN A 256 -7.12 15.91 -18.61
CA GLN A 256 -6.99 14.95 -19.69
C GLN A 256 -8.18 13.96 -19.74
N LEU A 257 -8.55 13.39 -18.60
CA LEU A 257 -9.66 12.46 -18.50
C LEU A 257 -11.01 13.15 -18.76
N ALA A 258 -11.16 14.40 -18.34
CA ALA A 258 -12.37 15.19 -18.56
C ALA A 258 -12.68 15.43 -20.04
N ALA A 259 -11.70 15.28 -20.94
CA ALA A 259 -11.92 15.38 -22.37
C ALA A 259 -12.77 14.23 -22.94
N THR A 260 -12.83 13.09 -22.25
CA THR A 260 -13.51 11.87 -22.72
C THR A 260 -14.47 11.27 -21.71
N SER A 261 -14.48 11.74 -20.46
CA SER A 261 -15.36 11.24 -19.39
C SER A 261 -16.52 12.20 -19.17
N ALA A 262 -17.69 11.68 -18.79
CA ALA A 262 -18.79 12.49 -18.32
C ALA A 262 -18.43 13.20 -16.99
N PRO A 263 -18.76 14.49 -16.81
CA PRO A 263 -18.36 15.25 -15.62
C PRO A 263 -18.83 14.63 -14.29
N GLU A 264 -19.98 13.97 -14.28
CA GLU A 264 -20.53 13.27 -13.11
C GLU A 264 -19.76 12.00 -12.74
N ASN A 265 -18.93 11.49 -13.62
CA ASN A 265 -18.16 10.27 -13.46
C ASN A 265 -16.67 10.51 -13.14
N LEU A 266 -16.25 11.78 -13.10
CA LEU A 266 -14.89 12.16 -12.77
C LEU A 266 -14.88 13.22 -11.67
N SER A 267 -14.12 12.99 -10.61
CA SER A 267 -13.95 13.96 -9.53
C SER A 267 -12.47 14.20 -9.26
N LEU A 268 -12.10 15.45 -9.01
CA LEU A 268 -10.79 15.82 -8.48
C LEU A 268 -10.98 16.63 -7.20
N ARG A 269 -10.28 16.24 -6.16
CA ARG A 269 -10.25 16.96 -4.91
C ARG A 269 -8.81 17.26 -4.48
N ILE A 270 -8.49 18.56 -4.38
CA ILE A 270 -7.24 19.01 -3.77
C ILE A 270 -7.59 19.55 -2.38
N VAL A 271 -7.12 18.88 -1.33
CA VAL A 271 -7.44 19.24 0.06
C VAL A 271 -6.35 20.11 0.64
N GLU A 272 -6.75 21.30 1.11
CA GLU A 272 -5.83 22.27 1.67
C GLU A 272 -5.19 21.73 2.97
N LEU A 273 -3.89 21.94 3.13
CA LEU A 273 -3.06 21.50 4.25
C LEU A 273 -2.94 19.98 4.44
N ALA A 274 -3.55 19.18 3.59
CA ALA A 274 -3.37 17.73 3.64
C ALA A 274 -1.98 17.32 3.11
N GLU A 275 -1.42 16.30 3.73
CA GLU A 275 -0.08 15.76 3.49
C GLU A 275 -0.15 14.36 2.83
N HIS A 276 0.99 13.86 2.36
CA HIS A 276 1.11 12.51 1.77
C HIS A 276 1.26 11.46 2.87
N ASN A 277 0.18 11.14 3.57
CA ASN A 277 0.20 10.17 4.67
C ASN A 277 -1.15 9.50 4.92
N GLU A 278 -1.13 8.44 5.72
CA GLU A 278 -2.28 7.62 6.06
C GLU A 278 -3.40 8.42 6.76
N ALA A 279 -3.05 9.39 7.60
CA ALA A 279 -4.04 10.22 8.29
C ALA A 279 -4.88 11.06 7.30
N ALA A 280 -4.23 11.61 6.26
CA ALA A 280 -4.92 12.36 5.21
C ALA A 280 -5.81 11.45 4.36
N TRP A 281 -5.33 10.27 4.00
CA TRP A 281 -6.11 9.28 3.24
C TRP A 281 -7.26 8.69 4.04
N ARG A 282 -7.06 8.41 5.34
CA ARG A 282 -8.13 8.02 6.28
C ARG A 282 -9.26 9.07 6.32
N ALA A 283 -8.90 10.35 6.40
CA ALA A 283 -9.88 11.43 6.43
C ALA A 283 -10.66 11.57 5.11
N GLU A 284 -10.04 11.24 3.98
CA GLU A 284 -10.66 11.34 2.65
C GLU A 284 -11.46 10.09 2.25
N PHE A 285 -11.12 8.92 2.79
CA PHE A 285 -11.68 7.63 2.42
C PHE A 285 -13.24 7.60 2.45
N PRO A 286 -13.93 8.06 3.52
CA PRO A 286 -15.40 8.03 3.55
C PRO A 286 -16.04 8.87 2.45
N ARG A 287 -15.41 9.98 2.06
CA ARG A 287 -15.89 10.83 0.97
C ARG A 287 -15.68 10.17 -0.39
N ALA A 288 -14.50 9.58 -0.60
CA ALA A 288 -14.19 8.88 -1.84
C ALA A 288 -15.16 7.71 -2.06
N VAL A 289 -15.39 6.87 -1.04
CA VAL A 289 -16.39 5.79 -1.09
C VAL A 289 -17.78 6.35 -1.35
N GLY A 290 -18.19 7.38 -0.61
CA GLY A 290 -19.50 8.00 -0.78
C GLY A 290 -19.73 8.49 -2.22
N TRP A 291 -18.73 9.14 -2.81
CA TRP A 291 -18.84 9.63 -4.19
C TRP A 291 -18.85 8.47 -5.20
N LEU A 292 -17.94 7.48 -5.05
CA LEU A 292 -17.86 6.35 -5.97
C LEU A 292 -19.17 5.55 -6.02
N PHE A 293 -19.82 5.35 -4.89
CA PHE A 293 -21.07 4.57 -4.80
C PHE A 293 -22.33 5.43 -4.82
N GLY A 294 -22.22 6.73 -5.07
CA GLY A 294 -23.37 7.63 -5.20
C GLY A 294 -24.15 7.85 -3.90
N LEU A 295 -23.48 7.79 -2.74
CA LEU A 295 -24.07 8.07 -1.44
C LEU A 295 -24.29 9.58 -1.25
N LYS A 296 -25.11 9.94 -0.27
CA LYS A 296 -25.24 11.35 0.11
C LYS A 296 -23.90 11.89 0.62
N PRO A 297 -23.58 13.15 0.36
CA PRO A 297 -22.37 13.76 0.91
C PRO A 297 -22.27 13.55 2.41
N VAL A 298 -21.11 13.12 2.90
CA VAL A 298 -20.79 13.14 4.32
C VAL A 298 -20.43 14.58 4.66
N GLU A 299 -21.24 15.22 5.54
CA GLU A 299 -21.01 16.58 6.01
C GLU A 299 -19.75 16.71 6.89
#